data_f11c55998224f289b821cbf0ffbc8941
#
_entry.id   f11c55998224f289b821cbf0ffbc8941
#
_cell.length_a   1.000
_cell.length_b   1.000
_cell.length_c   1.000
_cell.angle_alpha   90.00
_cell.angle_beta   90.00
_cell.angle_gamma   90.00
#
_symmetry.space_group_name_H-M   'P 1'
#
loop_
_entity.id
_entity.type
_entity.pdbx_description
1 polymer ?
#
loop_
_entity_poly.entity_id
_entity_poly.type
_entity_poly.pdbx_seq_one_letter_code
_entity_poly.pdbx_strand_id
1 'polypeptide(L)'
;MRVTTPQFERARSAEAKHARETAILEAAARLADRHGVRAVTLTDIATTVGMHKSAMLRYFETREEIFLRLAADEWTQWSQDIRTRLGELADGPPASPDPPIAVVAATLADSLVARPLFCDLLAHTPLNLERGVSFAAVRSFKLIAIAEAGAVSAALCDILHLTEEQGGNVVATATAMAGALWQMAAPGTELRRFYQDTPELAHALIDVAPRLTDILAALLTGYRRRP
;
A
#
# COMPACT_ATOMS: atom_id res chain seq x y z
N MET A 1 -29.73 40.99 12.65
CA MET A 1 -29.95 39.58 13.04
C MET A 1 -29.61 38.71 11.83
N ARG A 2 -28.40 38.10 11.76
CA ARG A 2 -28.01 37.22 10.64
C ARG A 2 -28.60 35.84 10.89
N VAL A 3 -29.58 35.47 10.10
CA VAL A 3 -30.12 34.09 10.06
C VAL A 3 -29.08 33.22 9.34
N THR A 4 -28.26 32.51 10.10
CA THR A 4 -27.40 31.46 9.53
C THR A 4 -28.29 30.29 9.19
N THR A 5 -28.35 29.95 7.88
CA THR A 5 -29.17 28.85 7.36
C THR A 5 -28.63 27.51 7.91
N PRO A 6 -29.48 26.56 8.36
CA PRO A 6 -29.05 25.25 8.91
C PRO A 6 -28.15 24.43 7.97
N GLN A 7 -28.19 24.68 6.67
CA GLN A 7 -27.37 24.07 5.66
C GLN A 7 -25.89 24.53 5.73
N PHE A 8 -25.62 25.77 6.10
CA PHE A 8 -24.27 26.34 6.24
C PHE A 8 -23.57 25.82 7.51
N GLU A 9 -24.30 25.59 8.60
CA GLU A 9 -23.75 25.00 9.84
C GLU A 9 -23.41 23.52 9.66
N ARG A 10 -24.24 22.76 8.91
CA ARG A 10 -23.98 21.36 8.57
C ARG A 10 -22.77 21.20 7.66
N ALA A 11 -22.59 22.06 6.66
CA ALA A 11 -21.42 22.07 5.78
C ALA A 11 -20.12 22.33 6.56
N ARG A 12 -20.10 23.36 7.41
CA ARG A 12 -18.96 23.67 8.29
C ARG A 12 -18.62 22.52 9.26
N SER A 13 -19.65 21.86 9.79
CA SER A 13 -19.47 20.70 10.69
C SER A 13 -18.86 19.50 9.93
N ALA A 14 -19.29 19.26 8.68
CA ALA A 14 -18.75 18.18 7.84
C ALA A 14 -17.31 18.46 7.42
N GLU A 15 -16.99 19.69 7.02
CA GLU A 15 -15.62 20.12 6.70
C GLU A 15 -14.68 20.00 7.89
N ALA A 16 -15.13 20.44 9.07
CA ALA A 16 -14.35 20.33 10.31
C ALA A 16 -14.12 18.86 10.71
N LYS A 17 -15.12 17.99 10.48
CA LYS A 17 -14.99 16.55 10.71
C LYS A 17 -13.96 15.95 9.77
N HIS A 18 -14.07 16.22 8.48
CA HIS A 18 -13.14 15.73 7.47
C HIS A 18 -11.69 16.19 7.72
N ALA A 19 -11.48 17.47 8.01
CA ALA A 19 -10.17 17.99 8.37
C ALA A 19 -9.56 17.28 9.59
N ARG A 20 -10.39 16.90 10.56
CA ARG A 20 -9.94 16.14 11.73
C ARG A 20 -9.58 14.69 11.38
N GLU A 21 -10.37 14.03 10.54
CA GLU A 21 -10.07 12.69 10.04
C GLU A 21 -8.74 12.68 9.28
N THR A 22 -8.53 13.65 8.40
CA THR A 22 -7.26 13.81 7.65
C THR A 22 -6.08 13.98 8.61
N ALA A 23 -6.18 14.85 9.61
CA ALA A 23 -5.10 15.07 10.59
C ALA A 23 -4.76 13.77 11.39
N ILE A 24 -5.77 12.95 11.71
CA ILE A 24 -5.58 11.65 12.37
C ILE A 24 -4.83 10.68 11.44
N LEU A 25 -5.25 10.57 10.18
CA LEU A 25 -4.60 9.71 9.19
C LEU A 25 -3.14 10.12 8.94
N GLU A 26 -2.87 11.40 8.77
CA GLU A 26 -1.50 11.91 8.61
C GLU A 26 -0.63 11.65 9.83
N ALA A 27 -1.16 11.79 11.05
CA ALA A 27 -0.42 11.48 12.27
C ALA A 27 -0.10 9.99 12.36
N ALA A 28 -1.07 9.11 12.02
CA ALA A 28 -0.87 7.66 12.00
C ALA A 28 0.18 7.26 10.96
N ALA A 29 0.15 7.82 9.75
CA ALA A 29 1.13 7.59 8.70
C ALA A 29 2.55 7.98 9.16
N ARG A 30 2.72 9.21 9.69
CA ARG A 30 4.03 9.68 10.20
C ARG A 30 4.58 8.83 11.34
N LEU A 31 3.71 8.31 12.22
CA LEU A 31 4.13 7.41 13.29
C LEU A 31 4.52 6.04 12.74
N ALA A 32 3.75 5.52 11.79
CA ALA A 32 4.05 4.23 11.16
C ALA A 32 5.35 4.26 10.35
N ASP A 33 5.65 5.34 9.65
CA ASP A 33 6.92 5.52 8.94
C ASP A 33 8.14 5.43 9.87
N ARG A 34 8.00 5.87 11.13
CA ARG A 34 9.10 5.85 12.10
C ARG A 34 9.21 4.56 12.89
N HIS A 35 8.09 3.94 13.20
CA HIS A 35 8.02 2.87 14.20
C HIS A 35 7.44 1.56 13.64
N GLY A 36 6.96 1.57 12.40
CA GLY A 36 6.19 0.48 11.78
C GLY A 36 4.72 0.47 12.21
N VAL A 37 3.85 -0.02 11.34
CA VAL A 37 2.40 -0.10 11.57
C VAL A 37 2.07 -0.82 12.87
N ARG A 38 2.78 -1.91 13.17
CA ARG A 38 2.50 -2.75 14.35
C ARG A 38 2.71 -2.04 15.67
N ALA A 39 3.71 -1.17 15.76
CA ALA A 39 4.11 -0.52 17.02
C ALA A 39 3.22 0.66 17.41
N VAL A 40 2.55 1.31 16.46
CA VAL A 40 1.75 2.51 16.69
C VAL A 40 0.43 2.17 17.38
N THR A 41 0.15 2.81 18.49
CA THR A 41 -1.11 2.65 19.24
C THR A 41 -2.11 3.79 18.98
N LEU A 42 -3.39 3.57 19.29
CA LEU A 42 -4.40 4.64 19.24
C LEU A 42 -4.05 5.82 20.17
N THR A 43 -3.36 5.53 21.27
CA THR A 43 -2.93 6.57 22.24
C THR A 43 -1.83 7.44 21.64
N ASP A 44 -0.87 6.86 20.92
CA ASP A 44 0.20 7.61 20.25
C ASP A 44 -0.38 8.57 19.20
N ILE A 45 -1.34 8.07 18.40
CA ILE A 45 -2.02 8.89 17.40
C ILE A 45 -2.78 10.03 18.07
N ALA A 46 -3.57 9.73 19.12
CA ALA A 46 -4.34 10.72 19.88
C ALA A 46 -3.44 11.81 20.46
N THR A 47 -2.34 11.44 21.08
CA THR A 47 -1.34 12.36 21.63
C THR A 47 -0.76 13.25 20.55
N THR A 48 -0.42 12.69 19.39
CA THR A 48 0.17 13.43 18.26
C THR A 48 -0.77 14.49 17.69
N VAL A 49 -2.08 14.23 17.67
CA VAL A 49 -3.09 15.20 17.19
C VAL A 49 -3.67 16.09 18.30
N GLY A 50 -3.16 15.97 19.53
CA GLY A 50 -3.64 16.75 20.68
C GLY A 50 -5.07 16.42 21.09
N MET A 51 -5.49 15.16 20.94
CA MET A 51 -6.83 14.68 21.27
C MET A 51 -6.81 13.67 22.41
N HIS A 52 -7.93 13.59 23.13
CA HIS A 52 -8.16 12.50 24.07
C HIS A 52 -8.55 11.23 23.28
N LYS A 53 -8.07 10.04 23.71
CA LYS A 53 -8.40 8.76 23.07
C LYS A 53 -9.92 8.57 22.87
N SER A 54 -10.73 8.96 23.85
CA SER A 54 -12.20 8.87 23.76
C SER A 54 -12.80 9.80 22.69
N ALA A 55 -12.15 10.91 22.37
CA ALA A 55 -12.60 11.81 21.30
C ALA A 55 -12.28 11.24 19.91
N MET A 56 -11.23 10.44 19.77
CA MET A 56 -10.88 9.76 18.51
C MET A 56 -11.94 8.75 18.09
N LEU A 57 -12.59 8.06 19.04
CA LEU A 57 -13.65 7.09 18.78
C LEU A 57 -14.91 7.69 18.11
N ARG A 58 -14.98 9.01 17.97
CA ARG A 58 -16.04 9.68 17.18
C ARG A 58 -15.72 9.71 15.68
N TYR A 59 -14.46 9.43 15.31
CA TYR A 59 -13.95 9.47 13.94
C TYR A 59 -13.63 8.10 13.41
N PHE A 60 -13.03 7.24 14.24
CA PHE A 60 -12.61 5.88 13.91
C PHE A 60 -12.96 4.94 15.05
N GLU A 61 -13.58 3.80 14.73
CA GLU A 61 -13.99 2.80 15.73
C GLU A 61 -12.78 2.16 16.44
N THR A 62 -11.71 1.90 15.66
CA THR A 62 -10.51 1.24 16.14
C THR A 62 -9.24 1.83 15.50
N ARG A 63 -8.08 1.46 16.04
CA ARG A 63 -6.78 1.73 15.43
C ARG A 63 -6.67 1.07 14.05
N GLU A 64 -7.17 -0.14 13.95
CA GLU A 64 -7.15 -0.95 12.74
C GLU A 64 -7.93 -0.29 11.60
N GLU A 65 -9.04 0.38 11.91
CA GLU A 65 -9.80 1.15 10.92
C GLU A 65 -8.99 2.32 10.34
N ILE A 66 -8.20 3.02 11.19
CA ILE A 66 -7.29 4.08 10.73
C ILE A 66 -6.30 3.53 9.71
N PHE A 67 -5.67 2.39 10.02
CA PHE A 67 -4.69 1.77 9.13
C PHE A 67 -5.31 1.12 7.89
N LEU A 68 -6.54 0.59 7.96
CA LEU A 68 -7.26 0.16 6.76
C LEU A 68 -7.59 1.33 5.83
N ARG A 69 -7.93 2.48 6.40
CA ARG A 69 -8.15 3.68 5.58
C ARG A 69 -6.87 4.13 4.90
N LEU A 70 -5.74 4.16 5.63
CA LEU A 70 -4.43 4.45 5.03
C LEU A 70 -4.06 3.42 3.94
N ALA A 71 -4.36 2.14 4.15
CA ALA A 71 -4.14 1.12 3.14
C ALA A 71 -4.97 1.37 1.87
N ALA A 72 -6.22 1.80 2.00
CA ALA A 72 -7.05 2.18 0.85
C ALA A 72 -6.49 3.38 0.09
N ASP A 73 -6.02 4.41 0.80
CA ASP A 73 -5.40 5.59 0.22
C ASP A 73 -4.09 5.24 -0.50
N GLU A 74 -3.26 4.37 0.10
CA GLU A 74 -2.01 3.88 -0.53
C GLU A 74 -2.28 3.04 -1.78
N TRP A 75 -3.31 2.17 -1.78
CA TRP A 75 -3.73 1.44 -2.96
C TRP A 75 -4.09 2.39 -4.12
N THR A 76 -4.87 3.44 -3.83
CA THR A 76 -5.28 4.42 -4.84
C THR A 76 -4.08 5.18 -5.40
N GLN A 77 -3.19 5.66 -4.54
CA GLN A 77 -2.00 6.41 -4.96
C GLN A 77 -1.02 5.53 -5.73
N TRP A 78 -0.75 4.31 -5.25
CA TRP A 78 0.14 3.38 -5.94
C TRP A 78 -0.40 2.97 -7.30
N SER A 79 -1.67 2.62 -7.38
CA SER A 79 -2.32 2.25 -8.64
C SER A 79 -2.22 3.36 -9.68
N GLN A 80 -2.44 4.61 -9.28
CA GLN A 80 -2.33 5.75 -10.17
C GLN A 80 -0.89 5.95 -10.67
N ASP A 81 0.09 5.90 -9.76
CA ASP A 81 1.51 6.07 -10.07
C ASP A 81 2.03 4.95 -10.98
N ILE A 82 1.77 3.68 -10.65
CA ILE A 82 2.27 2.56 -11.44
C ILE A 82 1.65 2.51 -12.83
N ARG A 83 0.36 2.81 -12.97
CA ARG A 83 -0.29 2.86 -14.29
C ARG A 83 0.31 3.95 -15.18
N THR A 84 0.65 5.10 -14.60
CA THR A 84 1.37 6.17 -15.34
C THR A 84 2.71 5.67 -15.84
N ARG A 85 3.53 5.05 -14.98
CA ARG A 85 4.84 4.49 -15.36
C ARG A 85 4.73 3.37 -16.41
N LEU A 86 3.72 2.53 -16.30
CA LEU A 86 3.47 1.48 -17.29
C LEU A 86 3.08 2.07 -18.65
N GLY A 87 2.27 3.13 -18.67
CA GLY A 87 1.93 3.87 -19.89
C GLY A 87 3.18 4.47 -20.56
N GLU A 88 4.06 5.10 -19.78
CA GLU A 88 5.34 5.64 -20.28
C GLU A 88 6.24 4.57 -20.91
N LEU A 89 6.20 3.34 -20.40
CA LEU A 89 6.92 2.22 -21.00
C LEU A 89 6.31 1.77 -22.34
N ALA A 90 4.97 1.85 -22.48
CA ALA A 90 4.28 1.52 -23.71
C ALA A 90 4.54 2.56 -24.83
N ASP A 91 4.64 3.84 -24.45
CA ASP A 91 4.89 4.97 -25.35
C ASP A 91 6.37 5.15 -25.73
N GLY A 92 7.26 4.29 -25.24
CA GLY A 92 8.69 4.33 -25.50
C GLY A 92 9.05 4.14 -26.98
N PRO A 93 10.30 4.47 -27.41
CA PRO A 93 10.71 4.37 -28.81
C PRO A 93 10.54 2.93 -29.34
N PRO A 94 10.11 2.73 -30.59
CA PRO A 94 9.67 1.45 -31.15
C PRO A 94 10.85 0.48 -31.43
N ALA A 95 11.73 0.26 -30.47
CA ALA A 95 12.79 -0.75 -30.57
C ALA A 95 12.27 -2.18 -30.39
N SER A 96 11.10 -2.34 -29.79
CA SER A 96 10.37 -3.62 -29.66
C SER A 96 8.88 -3.32 -29.47
N PRO A 97 7.95 -4.07 -30.06
CA PRO A 97 6.52 -3.89 -29.86
C PRO A 97 6.07 -4.10 -28.40
N ASP A 98 6.88 -4.84 -27.62
CA ASP A 98 6.61 -5.09 -26.20
C ASP A 98 7.77 -4.62 -25.33
N PRO A 99 7.51 -3.96 -24.18
CA PRO A 99 8.57 -3.64 -23.24
C PRO A 99 9.23 -4.93 -22.71
N PRO A 100 10.55 -4.92 -22.46
CA PRO A 100 11.23 -6.06 -21.86
C PRO A 100 10.61 -6.45 -20.51
N ILE A 101 10.30 -7.74 -20.31
CA ILE A 101 9.74 -8.26 -19.05
C ILE A 101 10.52 -7.78 -17.83
N ALA A 102 11.86 -7.78 -17.92
CA ALA A 102 12.72 -7.33 -16.82
C ALA A 102 12.46 -5.87 -16.43
N VAL A 103 12.18 -5.01 -17.40
CA VAL A 103 11.87 -3.58 -17.14
C VAL A 103 10.52 -3.45 -16.44
N VAL A 104 9.48 -4.15 -16.91
CA VAL A 104 8.16 -4.13 -16.27
C VAL A 104 8.24 -4.69 -14.85
N ALA A 105 8.96 -5.80 -14.65
CA ALA A 105 9.16 -6.41 -13.33
C ALA A 105 9.88 -5.44 -12.38
N ALA A 106 10.95 -4.78 -12.83
CA ALA A 106 11.67 -3.78 -12.06
C ALA A 106 10.77 -2.57 -11.73
N THR A 107 10.02 -2.05 -12.69
CA THR A 107 9.11 -0.92 -12.50
C THR A 107 8.06 -1.23 -11.43
N LEU A 108 7.48 -2.44 -11.44
CA LEU A 108 6.55 -2.89 -10.40
C LEU A 108 7.23 -2.97 -9.03
N ALA A 109 8.38 -3.62 -8.95
CA ALA A 109 9.12 -3.81 -7.71
C ALA A 109 9.54 -2.46 -7.10
N ASP A 110 10.15 -1.60 -7.89
CA ASP A 110 10.63 -0.28 -7.46
C ASP A 110 9.48 0.63 -7.03
N SER A 111 8.34 0.57 -7.71
CA SER A 111 7.15 1.37 -7.35
C SER A 111 6.59 0.99 -5.97
N LEU A 112 6.66 -0.29 -5.60
CA LEU A 112 6.21 -0.78 -4.29
C LEU A 112 7.25 -0.43 -3.21
N VAL A 113 8.53 -0.69 -3.46
CA VAL A 113 9.61 -0.45 -2.48
C VAL A 113 9.80 1.03 -2.18
N ALA A 114 9.50 1.91 -3.14
CA ALA A 114 9.48 3.36 -2.93
C ALA A 114 8.37 3.83 -1.95
N ARG A 115 7.48 2.91 -1.50
CA ARG A 115 6.37 3.17 -0.57
C ARG A 115 6.46 2.29 0.68
N PRO A 116 7.38 2.61 1.62
CA PRO A 116 7.61 1.83 2.83
C PRO A 116 6.34 1.56 3.64
N LEU A 117 5.53 2.59 3.85
CA LEU A 117 4.26 2.48 4.57
C LEU A 117 3.32 1.51 3.86
N PHE A 118 3.23 1.57 2.53
CA PHE A 118 2.37 0.66 1.77
C PHE A 118 2.83 -0.80 1.91
N CYS A 119 4.13 -1.08 1.79
CA CYS A 119 4.68 -2.42 2.00
C CYS A 119 4.35 -2.97 3.40
N ASP A 120 4.46 -2.13 4.44
CA ASP A 120 4.13 -2.52 5.81
C ASP A 120 2.62 -2.77 5.98
N LEU A 121 1.77 -1.91 5.41
CA LEU A 121 0.32 -2.08 5.41
C LEU A 121 -0.13 -3.34 4.66
N LEU A 122 0.47 -3.66 3.50
CA LEU A 122 0.19 -4.88 2.73
C LEU A 122 0.43 -6.14 3.56
N ALA A 123 1.49 -6.18 4.36
CA ALA A 123 1.78 -7.29 5.25
C ALA A 123 0.76 -7.42 6.38
N HIS A 124 0.36 -6.30 6.98
CA HIS A 124 -0.50 -6.29 8.17
C HIS A 124 -1.99 -6.38 7.85
N THR A 125 -2.43 -6.01 6.66
CA THR A 125 -3.85 -6.01 6.27
C THR A 125 -4.50 -7.39 6.48
N PRO A 126 -4.04 -8.51 5.89
CA PRO A 126 -4.68 -9.80 6.06
C PRO A 126 -4.44 -10.43 7.44
N LEU A 127 -3.38 -10.03 8.15
CA LEU A 127 -3.02 -10.63 9.43
C LEU A 127 -3.90 -10.12 10.58
N ASN A 128 -4.10 -8.82 10.67
CA ASN A 128 -4.74 -8.22 11.84
C ASN A 128 -5.66 -7.02 11.53
N LEU A 129 -5.38 -6.20 10.50
CA LEU A 129 -6.16 -4.98 10.29
C LEU A 129 -7.61 -5.28 9.92
N GLU A 130 -7.86 -6.27 9.07
CA GLU A 130 -9.22 -6.67 8.69
C GLU A 130 -9.98 -7.41 9.80
N ARG A 131 -9.29 -7.93 10.80
CA ARG A 131 -9.91 -8.75 11.87
C ARG A 131 -10.35 -7.93 13.08
N GLY A 132 -9.85 -6.70 13.20
CA GLY A 132 -10.10 -5.81 14.34
C GLY A 132 -11.09 -4.68 14.06
N VAL A 133 -11.89 -4.78 12.98
CA VAL A 133 -12.81 -3.71 12.54
C VAL A 133 -14.18 -4.24 12.16
N SER A 134 -15.15 -3.32 11.95
CA SER A 134 -16.46 -3.67 11.45
C SER A 134 -16.43 -4.23 10.02
N PHE A 135 -17.38 -5.10 9.68
CA PHE A 135 -17.52 -5.60 8.30
C PHE A 135 -17.78 -4.48 7.28
N ALA A 136 -18.36 -3.37 7.71
CA ALA A 136 -18.54 -2.19 6.87
C ALA A 136 -17.19 -1.55 6.49
N ALA A 137 -16.27 -1.41 7.44
CA ALA A 137 -14.91 -0.92 7.20
C ALA A 137 -14.13 -1.87 6.29
N VAL A 138 -14.18 -3.19 6.54
CA VAL A 138 -13.56 -4.20 5.67
C VAL A 138 -14.12 -4.09 4.25
N ARG A 139 -15.43 -4.02 4.09
CA ARG A 139 -16.08 -3.91 2.78
C ARG A 139 -15.62 -2.66 2.03
N SER A 140 -15.59 -1.50 2.70
CA SER A 140 -15.15 -0.24 2.10
C SER A 140 -13.71 -0.34 1.61
N PHE A 141 -12.81 -0.87 2.42
CA PHE A 141 -11.42 -1.12 2.04
C PHE A 141 -11.32 -2.08 0.84
N LYS A 142 -11.97 -3.24 0.92
CA LYS A 142 -11.90 -4.27 -0.13
C LYS A 142 -12.38 -3.77 -1.49
N LEU A 143 -13.45 -2.98 -1.53
CA LEU A 143 -13.96 -2.44 -2.78
C LEU A 143 -12.93 -1.52 -3.46
N ILE A 144 -12.22 -0.70 -2.69
CA ILE A 144 -11.15 0.15 -3.20
C ILE A 144 -9.97 -0.72 -3.67
N ALA A 145 -9.46 -1.58 -2.81
CA ALA A 145 -8.30 -2.42 -3.13
C ALA A 145 -8.53 -3.31 -4.36
N ILE A 146 -9.72 -3.90 -4.51
CA ILE A 146 -10.09 -4.72 -5.67
C ILE A 146 -10.17 -3.86 -6.94
N ALA A 147 -10.79 -2.69 -6.88
CA ALA A 147 -10.89 -1.79 -8.02
C ALA A 147 -9.50 -1.32 -8.49
N GLU A 148 -8.63 -0.93 -7.57
CA GLU A 148 -7.29 -0.45 -7.89
C GLU A 148 -6.38 -1.58 -8.39
N ALA A 149 -6.44 -2.77 -7.78
CA ALA A 149 -5.74 -3.95 -8.26
C ALA A 149 -6.18 -4.33 -9.68
N GLY A 150 -7.49 -4.28 -9.96
CA GLY A 150 -8.07 -4.51 -11.28
C GLY A 150 -7.57 -3.50 -12.33
N ALA A 151 -7.48 -2.22 -11.96
CA ALA A 151 -6.97 -1.18 -12.85
C ALA A 151 -5.48 -1.39 -13.21
N VAL A 152 -4.64 -1.80 -12.25
CA VAL A 152 -3.23 -2.14 -12.51
C VAL A 152 -3.14 -3.42 -13.35
N SER A 153 -3.96 -4.43 -13.05
CA SER A 153 -4.03 -5.68 -13.83
C SER A 153 -4.36 -5.39 -15.30
N ALA A 154 -5.37 -4.55 -15.57
CA ALA A 154 -5.75 -4.17 -16.92
C ALA A 154 -4.59 -3.51 -17.68
N ALA A 155 -3.89 -2.54 -17.05
CA ALA A 155 -2.73 -1.91 -17.66
C ALA A 155 -1.60 -2.91 -17.99
N LEU A 156 -1.37 -3.92 -17.14
CA LEU A 156 -0.41 -4.99 -17.42
C LEU A 156 -0.86 -5.90 -18.56
N CYS A 157 -2.16 -6.23 -18.63
CA CYS A 157 -2.72 -7.03 -19.71
C CYS A 157 -2.53 -6.33 -21.06
N ASP A 158 -2.77 -5.02 -21.11
CA ASP A 158 -2.65 -4.23 -22.34
C ASP A 158 -1.21 -4.21 -22.87
N ILE A 159 -0.21 -4.00 -22.00
CA ILE A 159 1.18 -3.84 -22.43
C ILE A 159 1.95 -5.15 -22.62
N LEU A 160 1.50 -6.25 -21.99
CA LEU A 160 2.19 -7.55 -22.03
C LEU A 160 1.36 -8.65 -22.70
N HIS A 161 0.15 -8.32 -23.21
CA HIS A 161 -0.79 -9.25 -23.80
C HIS A 161 -1.13 -10.45 -22.89
N LEU A 162 -1.33 -10.17 -21.60
CA LEU A 162 -1.72 -11.15 -20.59
C LEU A 162 -3.23 -11.36 -20.58
N THR A 163 -3.67 -12.54 -20.14
CA THR A 163 -5.08 -12.72 -19.78
C THR A 163 -5.41 -11.96 -18.48
N GLU A 164 -6.70 -11.69 -18.23
CA GLU A 164 -7.16 -11.04 -17.01
C GLU A 164 -6.71 -11.81 -15.75
N GLU A 165 -6.78 -13.14 -15.78
CA GLU A 165 -6.30 -14.00 -14.69
C GLU A 165 -4.80 -13.85 -14.46
N GLN A 166 -4.00 -13.83 -15.53
CA GLN A 166 -2.56 -13.66 -15.43
C GLN A 166 -2.18 -12.29 -14.87
N GLY A 167 -2.81 -11.23 -15.37
CA GLY A 167 -2.61 -9.86 -14.85
C GLY A 167 -2.97 -9.76 -13.36
N GLY A 168 -4.12 -10.33 -12.97
CA GLY A 168 -4.54 -10.39 -11.56
C GLY A 168 -3.54 -11.15 -10.68
N ASN A 169 -3.02 -12.29 -11.16
CA ASN A 169 -2.00 -13.06 -10.46
C ASN A 169 -0.68 -12.29 -10.30
N VAL A 170 -0.26 -11.51 -11.30
CA VAL A 170 0.93 -10.64 -11.20
C VAL A 170 0.75 -9.60 -10.11
N VAL A 171 -0.38 -8.87 -10.10
CA VAL A 171 -0.65 -7.84 -9.09
C VAL A 171 -0.74 -8.45 -7.69
N ALA A 172 -1.45 -9.56 -7.54
CA ALA A 172 -1.57 -10.27 -6.26
C ALA A 172 -0.19 -10.75 -5.74
N THR A 173 0.63 -11.33 -6.63
CA THR A 173 1.99 -11.77 -6.28
C THR A 173 2.87 -10.58 -5.91
N ALA A 174 2.87 -9.49 -6.70
CA ALA A 174 3.68 -8.31 -6.45
C ALA A 174 3.38 -7.71 -5.07
N THR A 175 2.10 -7.48 -4.76
CA THR A 175 1.69 -6.84 -3.51
C THR A 175 1.87 -7.76 -2.29
N ALA A 176 1.53 -9.04 -2.40
CA ALA A 176 1.74 -10.00 -1.31
C ALA A 176 3.22 -10.20 -1.00
N MET A 177 4.06 -10.35 -2.04
CA MET A 177 5.49 -10.54 -1.86
C MET A 177 6.19 -9.26 -1.41
N ALA A 178 5.76 -8.07 -1.85
CA ALA A 178 6.28 -6.81 -1.33
C ALA A 178 6.10 -6.71 0.18
N GLY A 179 4.90 -6.98 0.68
CA GLY A 179 4.63 -7.00 2.12
C GLY A 179 5.46 -8.04 2.87
N ALA A 180 5.51 -9.28 2.38
CA ALA A 180 6.26 -10.35 3.01
C ALA A 180 7.77 -10.09 3.04
N LEU A 181 8.35 -9.70 1.91
CA LEU A 181 9.79 -9.39 1.80
C LEU A 181 10.16 -8.16 2.64
N TRP A 182 9.27 -7.16 2.73
CA TRP A 182 9.46 -6.00 3.59
C TRP A 182 9.61 -6.39 5.06
N GLN A 183 8.74 -7.27 5.57
CA GLN A 183 8.83 -7.77 6.94
C GLN A 183 10.10 -8.58 7.17
N MET A 184 10.49 -9.42 6.21
CA MET A 184 11.71 -10.23 6.29
C MET A 184 12.97 -9.36 6.25
N ALA A 185 12.98 -8.31 5.42
CA ALA A 185 14.10 -7.37 5.32
C ALA A 185 14.24 -6.50 6.58
N ALA A 186 13.14 -6.30 7.32
CA ALA A 186 13.06 -5.54 8.56
C ALA A 186 13.85 -4.21 8.51
N PRO A 187 13.65 -3.35 7.49
CA PRO A 187 14.48 -2.18 7.27
C PRO A 187 14.41 -1.23 8.46
N GLY A 188 15.55 -0.65 8.85
CA GLY A 188 15.64 0.30 9.95
C GLY A 188 15.55 -0.32 11.36
N THR A 189 15.40 -1.62 11.50
CA THR A 189 15.25 -2.30 12.79
C THR A 189 16.58 -2.77 13.39
N GLU A 190 16.58 -3.04 14.71
CA GLU A 190 17.72 -3.69 15.39
C GLU A 190 17.96 -5.11 14.87
N LEU A 191 16.89 -5.83 14.47
CA LEU A 191 16.99 -7.15 13.89
C LEU A 191 17.83 -7.15 12.60
N ARG A 192 17.62 -6.18 11.72
CA ARG A 192 18.44 -6.03 10.52
C ARG A 192 19.90 -5.76 10.85
N ARG A 193 20.18 -4.90 11.85
CA ARG A 193 21.56 -4.64 12.30
C ARG A 193 22.20 -5.92 12.85
N PHE A 194 21.46 -6.67 13.64
CA PHE A 194 21.94 -7.97 14.15
C PHE A 194 22.33 -8.92 13.01
N TYR A 195 21.54 -9.02 11.93
CA TYR A 195 21.91 -9.84 10.77
C TYR A 195 23.12 -9.29 10.02
N GLN A 196 23.28 -7.97 9.95
CA GLN A 196 24.45 -7.34 9.32
C GLN A 196 25.73 -7.58 10.10
N ASP A 197 25.66 -7.60 11.42
CA ASP A 197 26.80 -7.77 12.33
C ASP A 197 27.16 -9.25 12.57
N THR A 198 26.34 -10.19 12.07
CA THR A 198 26.49 -11.63 12.27
C THR A 198 26.73 -12.34 10.94
N PRO A 199 28.00 -12.63 10.55
CA PRO A 199 28.34 -13.18 9.23
C PRO A 199 27.59 -14.48 8.88
N GLU A 200 27.33 -15.34 9.87
CA GLU A 200 26.62 -16.61 9.69
C GLU A 200 25.15 -16.40 9.28
N LEU A 201 24.60 -15.22 9.54
CA LEU A 201 23.22 -14.83 9.20
C LEU A 201 23.13 -13.93 7.97
N ALA A 202 24.22 -13.71 7.25
CA ALA A 202 24.23 -12.83 6.06
C ALA A 202 23.18 -13.23 5.01
N HIS A 203 22.84 -14.52 4.92
CA HIS A 203 21.79 -15.03 4.02
C HIS A 203 20.37 -14.55 4.40
N ALA A 204 20.16 -14.09 5.64
CA ALA A 204 18.89 -13.51 6.09
C ALA A 204 18.73 -12.04 5.67
N LEU A 205 19.78 -11.41 5.18
CA LEU A 205 19.73 -10.06 4.61
C LEU A 205 19.02 -10.10 3.26
N ILE A 206 17.81 -9.58 3.24
CA ILE A 206 17.00 -9.49 2.02
C ILE A 206 17.09 -8.07 1.48
N ASP A 207 17.38 -7.95 0.20
CA ASP A 207 17.21 -6.73 -0.56
C ASP A 207 15.89 -6.85 -1.33
N VAL A 208 14.90 -6.04 -0.95
CA VAL A 208 13.50 -6.24 -1.37
C VAL A 208 13.33 -6.03 -2.88
N ALA A 209 13.87 -4.91 -3.42
CA ALA A 209 13.65 -4.57 -4.82
C ALA A 209 14.24 -5.61 -5.80
N PRO A 210 15.51 -6.00 -5.71
CA PRO A 210 16.07 -7.03 -6.59
C PRO A 210 15.35 -8.38 -6.45
N ARG A 211 15.04 -8.79 -5.22
CA ARG A 211 14.36 -10.06 -4.98
C ARG A 211 12.96 -10.09 -5.57
N LEU A 212 12.21 -9.02 -5.38
CA LEU A 212 10.86 -8.89 -5.95
C LEU A 212 10.90 -8.85 -7.48
N THR A 213 11.87 -8.11 -8.05
CA THR A 213 12.09 -8.04 -9.50
C THR A 213 12.33 -9.43 -10.09
N ASP A 214 13.21 -10.24 -9.49
CA ASP A 214 13.51 -11.59 -9.96
C ASP A 214 12.26 -12.48 -9.94
N ILE A 215 11.47 -12.42 -8.87
CA ILE A 215 10.24 -13.21 -8.74
C ILE A 215 9.24 -12.81 -9.83
N LEU A 216 9.03 -11.52 -10.02
CA LEU A 216 8.07 -11.02 -11.01
C LEU A 216 8.53 -11.29 -12.44
N ALA A 217 9.83 -11.15 -12.73
CA ALA A 217 10.39 -11.47 -14.04
C ALA A 217 10.23 -12.96 -14.37
N ALA A 218 10.45 -13.84 -13.40
CA ALA A 218 10.24 -15.28 -13.57
C ALA A 218 8.77 -15.62 -13.83
N LEU A 219 7.83 -15.00 -13.07
CA LEU A 219 6.39 -15.18 -13.24
C LEU A 219 5.93 -14.73 -14.64
N LEU A 220 6.29 -13.52 -15.04
CA LEU A 220 5.95 -12.94 -16.34
C LEU A 220 6.54 -13.75 -17.51
N THR A 221 7.78 -14.21 -17.38
CA THR A 221 8.41 -15.09 -18.37
C THR A 221 7.67 -16.42 -18.51
N GLY A 222 7.19 -16.97 -17.38
CA GLY A 222 6.38 -18.18 -17.37
C GLY A 222 5.05 -18.03 -18.12
N TYR A 223 4.39 -16.87 -17.97
CA TYR A 223 3.14 -16.57 -18.69
C TYR A 223 3.35 -16.37 -20.19
N ARG A 224 4.41 -15.70 -20.63
CA ARG A 224 4.73 -15.54 -22.05
C ARG A 224 5.00 -16.85 -22.78
N ARG A 225 5.45 -17.89 -22.09
CA ARG A 225 5.75 -19.22 -22.68
C ARG A 225 4.56 -20.16 -22.74
N ARG A 226 3.43 -19.80 -22.15
CA ARG A 226 2.20 -20.59 -22.25
C ARG A 226 1.35 -20.05 -23.39
N PRO A 227 1.11 -20.85 -24.44
CA PRO A 227 0.19 -20.45 -25.51
C PRO A 227 -1.24 -20.36 -25.03
#